data_c8e80a5e6bd0f1aa958f48d9ab98ac10
#
_entry.id   c8e80a5e6bd0f1aa958f48d9ab98ac10
#
_cell.length_a   1.000
_cell.length_b   1.000
_cell.length_c   1.000
_cell.angle_alpha   90.00
_cell.angle_beta   90.00
_cell.angle_gamma   90.00
#
_symmetry.space_group_name_H-M   'P 1'
#
loop_
_entity.id
_entity.type
_entity.pdbx_description
1 polymer ?
#
loop_
_entity_poly.entity_id
_entity_poly.type
_entity_poly.pdbx_seq_one_letter_code
_entity_poly.pdbx_strand_id
1 'polypeptide(L)'
;MQHTVDVTVIRRNCFADLQSEYLADPASGACPCFAEGQVFHFERTPENDSFYHLGRGTLVGGGDFPCGEAWDCISRYVYTGLQGGALMSKWTRDERLMIACCNDGTRPVVFKIERHDIPETNAERQWLAEQIFTNDASDAYAG
;
A
#
# COMPACT_ATOMS: atom_id res chain seq x y z
N MET A 1 -0.60 4.40 -19.21
CA MET A 1 -0.66 3.11 -18.47
C MET A 1 -1.03 3.41 -17.04
N GLN A 2 -2.07 2.79 -16.56
CA GLN A 2 -2.49 2.89 -15.17
C GLN A 2 -1.77 1.83 -14.34
N HIS A 3 -1.47 2.15 -13.10
CA HIS A 3 -0.87 1.22 -12.16
C HIS A 3 -1.79 1.05 -10.96
N THR A 4 -2.00 -0.19 -10.57
CA THR A 4 -2.70 -0.55 -9.34
C THR A 4 -1.75 -1.33 -8.43
N VAL A 5 -2.07 -1.40 -7.15
CA VAL A 5 -1.26 -2.13 -6.17
C VAL A 5 -2.17 -2.97 -5.31
N ASP A 6 -1.83 -4.25 -5.18
CA ASP A 6 -2.46 -5.17 -4.24
C ASP A 6 -1.51 -5.49 -3.09
N VAL A 7 -2.02 -5.36 -1.88
CA VAL A 7 -1.33 -5.76 -0.65
C VAL A 7 -2.04 -6.99 -0.10
N THR A 8 -1.36 -8.11 -0.10
CA THR A 8 -1.90 -9.39 0.39
C THR A 8 -1.24 -9.78 1.70
N VAL A 9 -2.03 -10.12 2.70
CA VAL A 9 -1.53 -10.71 3.94
C VAL A 9 -1.17 -12.17 3.68
N ILE A 10 0.12 -12.47 3.61
CA ILE A 10 0.58 -13.84 3.29
C ILE A 10 0.90 -14.66 4.54
N ARG A 11 1.22 -14.02 5.65
CA ARG A 11 1.56 -14.73 6.88
C ARG A 11 1.35 -13.85 8.12
N ARG A 12 0.85 -14.46 9.20
CA ARG A 12 0.84 -13.88 10.53
C ARG A 12 1.68 -14.78 11.44
N ASN A 13 2.83 -14.28 11.85
CA ASN A 13 3.69 -15.02 12.77
C ASN A 13 3.41 -14.62 14.23
N CYS A 14 3.79 -15.50 15.15
CA CYS A 14 3.76 -15.21 16.57
C CYS A 14 4.98 -15.88 17.21
N PHE A 15 5.81 -15.08 17.86
CA PHE A 15 6.95 -15.55 18.62
C PHE A 15 6.58 -15.58 20.10
N ALA A 16 5.95 -16.68 20.51
CA ALA A 16 5.39 -16.84 21.85
C ALA A 16 6.45 -16.73 22.96
N ASP A 17 7.69 -17.15 22.69
CA ASP A 17 8.83 -17.02 23.59
C ASP A 17 9.17 -15.55 23.88
N LEU A 18 9.18 -14.71 22.84
CA LEU A 18 9.44 -13.27 22.99
C LEU A 18 8.28 -12.57 23.70
N GLN A 19 7.05 -12.98 23.43
CA GLN A 19 5.88 -12.42 24.12
C GLN A 19 5.90 -12.78 25.61
N SER A 20 6.23 -14.01 25.93
CA SER A 20 6.33 -14.48 27.30
C SER A 20 7.38 -13.72 28.11
N GLU A 21 8.49 -13.37 27.48
CA GLU A 21 9.61 -12.71 28.15
C GLU A 21 9.42 -11.20 28.28
N TYR A 22 8.87 -10.54 27.26
CA TYR A 22 8.94 -9.09 27.15
C TYR A 22 7.60 -8.35 27.20
N LEU A 23 6.48 -8.99 26.86
CA LEU A 23 5.21 -8.29 26.80
C LEU A 23 4.51 -8.23 28.17
N ALA A 24 3.76 -7.16 28.39
CA ALA A 24 2.90 -7.01 29.57
C ALA A 24 1.86 -8.12 29.66
N ASP A 25 1.31 -8.54 28.52
CA ASP A 25 0.49 -9.75 28.40
C ASP A 25 1.26 -10.84 27.66
N PRO A 26 1.80 -11.84 28.37
CA PRO A 26 2.57 -12.91 27.75
C PRO A 26 1.74 -13.83 26.84
N ALA A 27 0.43 -13.75 26.89
CA ALA A 27 -0.49 -14.54 26.06
C ALA A 27 -1.16 -13.71 24.94
N SER A 28 -0.51 -12.65 24.46
CA SER A 28 -1.06 -11.77 23.43
C SER A 28 -1.43 -12.47 22.12
N GLY A 29 -0.63 -13.47 21.70
CA GLY A 29 -0.90 -14.24 20.50
C GLY A 29 -0.59 -13.49 19.19
N ALA A 30 -1.10 -14.02 18.07
CA ALA A 30 -0.94 -13.42 16.75
C ALA A 30 -1.75 -12.13 16.61
N CYS A 31 -1.34 -11.24 15.67
CA CYS A 31 -2.02 -9.97 15.43
C CYS A 31 -3.49 -10.20 15.03
N PRO A 32 -4.46 -9.57 15.71
CA PRO A 32 -5.88 -9.71 15.40
C PRO A 32 -6.36 -8.77 14.28
N CYS A 33 -5.53 -7.81 13.84
CA CYS A 33 -5.93 -6.79 12.87
C CYS A 33 -6.07 -7.31 11.44
N PHE A 34 -5.40 -8.41 11.12
CA PHE A 34 -5.34 -8.96 9.77
C PHE A 34 -5.70 -10.44 9.76
N ALA A 35 -6.19 -10.90 8.60
CA ALA A 35 -6.40 -12.31 8.31
C ALA A 35 -5.51 -12.74 7.13
N GLU A 36 -4.93 -13.94 7.22
CA GLU A 36 -4.16 -14.50 6.10
C GLU A 36 -5.04 -14.62 4.85
N GLY A 37 -4.50 -14.24 3.70
CA GLY A 37 -5.21 -14.19 2.44
C GLY A 37 -5.99 -12.92 2.18
N GLN A 38 -6.12 -12.03 3.15
CA GLN A 38 -6.78 -10.73 2.98
C GLN A 38 -6.02 -9.87 1.96
N VAL A 39 -6.76 -9.21 1.06
CA VAL A 39 -6.19 -8.35 0.02
C VAL A 39 -6.73 -6.95 0.16
N PHE A 40 -5.82 -5.97 0.13
CA PHE A 40 -6.14 -4.54 0.06
C PHE A 40 -5.75 -4.03 -1.32
N HIS A 41 -6.72 -3.49 -2.06
CA HIS A 41 -6.52 -3.00 -3.41
C HIS A 41 -6.42 -1.47 -3.42
N PHE A 42 -5.41 -0.95 -4.11
CA PHE A 42 -5.14 0.48 -4.24
C PHE A 42 -5.11 0.86 -5.70
N GLU A 43 -5.85 1.92 -6.04
CA GLU A 43 -5.82 2.49 -7.39
C GLU A 43 -6.11 3.97 -7.37
N ARG A 44 -5.69 4.67 -8.41
CA ARG A 44 -6.03 6.06 -8.67
C ARG A 44 -7.07 6.10 -9.78
N THR A 45 -8.21 6.73 -9.50
CA THR A 45 -9.26 6.96 -10.49
C THR A 45 -9.66 8.43 -10.49
N PRO A 46 -10.32 8.93 -11.56
CA PRO A 46 -10.82 10.31 -11.58
C PRO A 46 -11.75 10.64 -10.42
N GLU A 47 -12.55 9.66 -9.98
CA GLU A 47 -13.51 9.81 -8.89
C GLU A 47 -12.87 9.67 -7.51
N ASN A 48 -11.72 9.00 -7.44
CA ASN A 48 -11.11 8.61 -6.16
C ASN A 48 -9.57 8.70 -6.22
N ASP A 49 -9.08 9.89 -6.54
CA ASP A 49 -7.64 10.17 -6.48
C ASP A 49 -7.23 10.55 -5.05
N SER A 50 -7.21 9.54 -4.19
CA SER A 50 -6.84 9.70 -2.78
C SER A 50 -5.37 9.39 -2.52
N PHE A 51 -4.54 9.45 -3.54
CA PHE A 51 -3.12 9.09 -3.48
C PHE A 51 -2.39 9.74 -2.30
N TYR A 52 -2.64 11.02 -2.05
CA TYR A 52 -2.03 11.75 -0.93
C TYR A 52 -2.90 11.76 0.34
N HIS A 53 -4.06 11.10 0.32
CA HIS A 53 -5.04 11.16 1.40
C HIS A 53 -5.39 9.78 1.95
N LEU A 54 -4.52 8.81 1.82
CA LEU A 54 -4.75 7.43 2.22
C LEU A 54 -5.11 7.27 3.71
N GLY A 55 -4.65 8.18 4.55
CA GLY A 55 -5.04 8.21 5.97
C GLY A 55 -6.52 8.49 6.24
N ARG A 56 -7.32 8.78 5.22
CA ARG A 56 -8.77 9.00 5.33
C ARG A 56 -9.61 7.78 4.93
N GLY A 57 -8.98 6.66 4.72
CA GLY A 57 -9.68 5.41 4.49
C GLY A 57 -10.33 5.26 3.12
N THR A 58 -9.85 5.95 2.11
CA THR A 58 -10.38 5.84 0.76
C THR A 58 -9.56 4.88 -0.07
N LEU A 59 -9.61 3.62 0.32
CA LEU A 59 -9.09 2.55 -0.52
C LEU A 59 -10.22 2.02 -1.39
N VAL A 60 -10.04 2.07 -2.69
CA VAL A 60 -11.01 1.49 -3.61
C VAL A 60 -11.02 -0.03 -3.41
N GLY A 61 -12.18 -0.54 -3.04
CA GLY A 61 -12.43 -1.97 -2.90
C GLY A 61 -12.01 -2.63 -1.60
N GLY A 62 -11.35 -1.95 -0.69
CA GLY A 62 -10.79 -2.59 0.50
C GLY A 62 -11.19 -2.03 1.86
N GLY A 63 -11.89 -0.90 1.91
CA GLY A 63 -12.09 -0.20 3.18
C GLY A 63 -10.77 0.33 3.75
N ASP A 64 -10.82 0.76 5.00
CA ASP A 64 -9.66 1.33 5.67
C ASP A 64 -8.58 0.29 5.95
N PHE A 65 -7.33 0.66 5.74
CA PHE A 65 -6.22 -0.18 6.17
C PHE A 65 -6.16 -0.16 7.71
N PRO A 66 -6.24 -1.34 8.38
CA PRO A 66 -6.63 -1.39 9.79
C PRO A 66 -5.54 -1.05 10.79
N CYS A 67 -4.29 -0.84 10.37
CA CYS A 67 -3.17 -0.63 11.27
C CYS A 67 -2.20 0.44 10.74
N GLY A 68 -2.06 1.54 11.49
CA GLY A 68 -1.14 2.61 11.13
C GLY A 68 0.34 2.20 11.19
N GLU A 69 0.71 1.34 12.12
CA GLU A 69 2.07 0.84 12.25
C GLU A 69 2.49 -0.02 11.04
N ALA A 70 1.61 -0.89 10.57
CA ALA A 70 1.83 -1.65 9.34
C ALA A 70 1.87 -0.73 8.12
N TRP A 71 0.98 0.26 8.07
CA TRP A 71 0.95 1.25 6.99
C TRP A 71 2.27 2.02 6.88
N ASP A 72 2.84 2.45 7.98
CA ASP A 72 4.14 3.14 8.00
C ASP A 72 5.26 2.29 7.40
N CYS A 73 5.20 0.98 7.56
CA CYS A 73 6.18 0.06 6.99
C CYS A 73 6.01 -0.16 5.48
N ILE A 74 4.78 -0.18 4.97
CA ILE A 74 4.49 -0.60 3.60
C ILE A 74 4.08 0.53 2.66
N SER A 75 3.67 1.69 3.17
CA SER A 75 3.10 2.77 2.37
C SER A 75 4.00 3.23 1.23
N ARG A 76 5.30 3.31 1.45
CA ARG A 76 6.26 3.72 0.41
C ARG A 76 6.23 2.79 -0.82
N TYR A 77 6.01 1.49 -0.62
CA TYR A 77 5.90 0.54 -1.72
C TYR A 77 4.58 0.72 -2.47
N VAL A 78 3.51 0.99 -1.76
CA VAL A 78 2.21 1.29 -2.37
C VAL A 78 2.28 2.55 -3.22
N TYR A 79 2.83 3.64 -2.68
CA TYR A 79 2.99 4.89 -3.41
C TYR A 79 3.89 4.73 -4.64
N THR A 80 5.01 4.06 -4.48
CA THR A 80 5.93 3.77 -5.60
C THR A 80 5.24 2.97 -6.69
N GLY A 81 4.48 1.94 -6.31
CA GLY A 81 3.74 1.10 -7.25
C GLY A 81 2.67 1.87 -8.01
N LEU A 82 1.90 2.73 -7.34
CA LEU A 82 0.87 3.55 -7.97
C LEU A 82 1.45 4.54 -8.99
N GLN A 83 2.71 4.90 -8.85
CA GLN A 83 3.43 5.74 -9.81
C GLN A 83 4.13 4.95 -10.92
N GLY A 84 4.05 3.62 -10.91
CA GLY A 84 4.72 2.78 -11.90
C GLY A 84 6.20 2.54 -11.65
N GLY A 85 6.69 2.88 -10.46
CA GLY A 85 8.09 2.66 -10.07
C GLY A 85 8.39 1.21 -9.68
N ALA A 86 9.67 0.87 -9.66
CA ALA A 86 10.15 -0.39 -9.11
C ALA A 86 9.94 -0.41 -7.60
N LEU A 87 9.26 -1.43 -7.09
CA LEU A 87 9.03 -1.57 -5.63
C LEU A 87 10.34 -1.90 -4.92
N MET A 88 11.09 -2.85 -5.47
CA MET A 88 12.43 -3.16 -5.01
C MET A 88 13.21 -3.82 -6.15
N SER A 89 14.12 -3.07 -6.76
CA SER A 89 14.91 -3.56 -7.88
C SER A 89 15.96 -4.57 -7.43
N LYS A 90 16.02 -5.72 -8.10
CA LYS A 90 17.04 -6.77 -7.92
C LYS A 90 17.06 -7.44 -6.54
N TRP A 91 16.08 -7.19 -5.71
CA TRP A 91 15.92 -7.87 -4.43
C TRP A 91 14.93 -9.03 -4.54
N THR A 92 13.74 -8.75 -5.07
CA THR A 92 12.77 -9.79 -5.41
C THR A 92 12.98 -10.24 -6.87
N ARG A 93 12.28 -11.30 -7.27
CA ARG A 93 12.35 -11.84 -8.65
C ARG A 93 11.79 -10.88 -9.70
N ASP A 94 10.92 -9.98 -9.28
CA ASP A 94 10.23 -9.02 -10.14
C ASP A 94 10.23 -7.66 -9.43
N GLU A 95 10.63 -6.60 -10.13
CA GLU A 95 10.63 -5.24 -9.57
C GLU A 95 9.24 -4.72 -9.21
N ARG A 96 8.17 -5.38 -9.67
CA ARG A 96 6.79 -5.08 -9.30
C ARG A 96 6.36 -5.73 -7.99
N LEU A 97 7.24 -6.43 -7.32
CA LEU A 97 6.95 -7.21 -6.12
C LEU A 97 7.85 -6.81 -4.96
N MET A 98 7.27 -6.65 -3.79
CA MET A 98 7.99 -6.56 -2.53
C MET A 98 7.32 -7.41 -1.46
N ILE A 99 8.13 -8.05 -0.64
CA ILE A 99 7.70 -8.73 0.59
C ILE A 99 8.19 -7.88 1.76
N ALA A 100 7.26 -7.38 2.55
CA ALA A 100 7.54 -6.54 3.70
C ALA A 100 6.70 -6.97 4.90
N CYS A 101 6.99 -6.46 6.07
CA CYS A 101 6.22 -6.77 7.27
C CYS A 101 5.98 -5.50 8.11
N CYS A 102 5.05 -5.60 9.06
CA CYS A 102 4.86 -4.58 10.07
C CYS A 102 6.06 -4.56 11.03
N ASN A 103 6.08 -3.56 11.92
CA ASN A 103 7.19 -3.36 12.85
C ASN A 103 7.03 -4.10 14.20
N ASP A 104 6.00 -4.94 14.37
CA ASP A 104 5.85 -5.72 15.61
C ASP A 104 6.82 -6.92 15.59
N GLY A 105 7.86 -6.84 16.40
CA GLY A 105 8.89 -7.87 16.48
C GLY A 105 8.43 -9.18 17.09
N THR A 106 7.27 -9.20 17.78
CA THR A 106 6.78 -10.42 18.47
C THR A 106 5.68 -11.14 17.70
N ARG A 107 4.97 -10.42 16.80
CA ARG A 107 3.87 -10.98 16.00
C ARG A 107 3.80 -10.33 14.62
N PRO A 108 4.88 -10.45 13.81
CA PRO A 108 4.94 -9.76 12.51
C PRO A 108 3.89 -10.30 11.55
N VAL A 109 3.22 -9.37 10.87
CA VAL A 109 2.35 -9.65 9.75
C VAL A 109 3.13 -9.39 8.48
N VAL A 110 3.22 -10.39 7.60
CA VAL A 110 3.99 -10.32 6.36
C VAL A 110 3.06 -10.05 5.19
N PHE A 111 3.42 -9.07 4.38
CA PHE A 111 2.64 -8.61 3.25
C PHE A 111 3.39 -8.87 1.94
N LYS A 112 2.65 -9.30 0.94
CA LYS A 112 3.08 -9.31 -0.45
C LYS A 112 2.49 -8.06 -1.12
N ILE A 113 3.32 -7.23 -1.68
CA ILE A 113 2.93 -5.98 -2.33
C ILE A 113 3.24 -6.12 -3.82
N GLU A 114 2.21 -6.01 -4.66
CA GLU A 114 2.31 -6.25 -6.10
C GLU A 114 1.77 -5.06 -6.87
N ARG A 115 2.59 -4.54 -7.80
CA ARG A 115 2.15 -3.58 -8.80
C ARG A 115 1.58 -4.30 -10.01
N HIS A 116 0.41 -3.89 -10.46
CA HIS A 116 -0.22 -4.32 -11.69
C HIS A 116 -0.26 -3.18 -12.69
N ASP A 117 0.13 -3.46 -13.92
CA ASP A 117 0.18 -2.49 -15.01
C ASP A 117 -1.00 -2.74 -15.94
N ILE A 118 -1.86 -1.74 -16.08
CA ILE A 118 -3.10 -1.84 -16.85
C ILE A 118 -3.06 -0.78 -17.96
N PRO A 119 -3.34 -1.14 -19.22
CA PRO A 119 -3.43 -0.17 -20.29
C PRO A 119 -4.47 0.90 -19.97
N GLU A 120 -4.11 2.16 -20.23
CA GLU A 120 -5.01 3.27 -20.02
C GLU A 120 -6.23 3.19 -20.94
N THR A 121 -7.41 3.50 -20.39
CA THR A 121 -8.59 3.80 -21.18
C THR A 121 -8.51 5.22 -21.77
N ASN A 122 -9.34 5.52 -22.76
CA ASN A 122 -9.42 6.88 -23.30
C ASN A 122 -9.86 7.90 -22.23
N ALA A 123 -10.75 7.51 -21.32
CA ALA A 123 -11.20 8.37 -20.22
C ALA A 123 -10.07 8.71 -19.26
N GLU A 124 -9.23 7.74 -18.93
CA GLU A 124 -8.06 7.95 -18.07
C GLU A 124 -7.03 8.87 -18.71
N ARG A 125 -6.76 8.70 -20.01
CA ARG A 125 -5.86 9.60 -20.76
C ARG A 125 -6.37 11.04 -20.75
N GLN A 126 -7.66 11.23 -20.93
CA GLN A 126 -8.29 12.54 -20.89
C GLN A 126 -8.16 13.16 -19.49
N TRP A 127 -8.46 12.42 -18.46
CA TRP A 127 -8.31 12.87 -17.09
C TRP A 127 -6.87 13.29 -16.76
N LEU A 128 -5.88 12.48 -17.13
CA LEU A 128 -4.47 12.82 -16.94
C LEU A 128 -4.07 14.10 -17.68
N ALA A 129 -4.54 14.28 -18.91
CA ALA A 129 -4.29 15.48 -19.69
C ALA A 129 -4.90 16.73 -19.01
N GLU A 130 -6.10 16.62 -18.46
CA GLU A 130 -6.76 17.70 -17.71
C GLU A 130 -5.98 18.07 -16.45
N GLN A 131 -5.41 17.09 -15.72
CA GLN A 131 -4.57 17.36 -14.55
C GLN A 131 -3.30 18.15 -14.92
N ILE A 132 -2.66 17.82 -16.02
CA ILE A 132 -1.47 18.54 -16.51
C ILE A 132 -1.82 19.99 -16.81
N PHE A 133 -2.90 20.24 -17.53
CA PHE A 133 -3.33 21.60 -17.86
C PHE A 133 -3.72 22.42 -16.62
N THR A 134 -4.33 21.80 -15.64
CA THR A 134 -4.69 22.47 -14.37
C THR A 134 -3.44 22.89 -13.59
N ASN A 135 -2.42 22.05 -13.57
CA ASN A 135 -1.15 22.36 -12.91
C ASN A 135 -0.41 23.50 -13.62
N ASP A 136 -0.37 23.49 -14.94
CA ASP A 136 0.25 24.58 -15.72
C ASP A 136 -0.45 25.93 -15.47
N ALA A 137 -1.76 25.93 -15.31
CA ALA A 137 -2.51 27.14 -14.99
C ALA A 137 -2.22 27.68 -13.58
N SER A 138 -1.90 26.80 -12.61
CA SER A 138 -1.54 27.21 -11.25
C SER A 138 -0.15 27.84 -11.18
N ASP A 139 0.78 27.42 -12.03
CA ASP A 139 2.13 27.97 -12.10
C ASP A 139 2.14 29.40 -12.70
N ALA A 140 1.13 29.75 -13.45
CA ALA A 140 0.97 31.10 -13.99
C ALA A 140 0.71 32.17 -12.90
N TYR A 141 0.36 31.77 -11.70
CA TYR A 141 0.13 32.67 -10.54
C TYR A 141 1.32 32.78 -9.61
N ALA A 142 2.38 32.06 -9.84
CA ALA A 142 3.58 32.07 -9.00
C ALA A 142 4.59 33.17 -9.40
N GLY A 143 4.19 34.05 -10.31
CA GLY A 143 5.03 35.17 -10.79
C GLY A 143 4.71 36.48 -10.10
#